data_a3451935716e3f836592f0fcfddfa711
#
_entry.id   a3451935716e3f836592f0fcfddfa711
#
_cell.length_a   1.000
_cell.length_b   1.000
_cell.length_c   1.000
_cell.angle_alpha   90.00
_cell.angle_beta   90.00
_cell.angle_gamma   90.00
#
_symmetry.space_group_name_H-M   'P 1'
#
loop_
_entity.id
_entity.type
_entity.pdbx_description
1 polymer ?
#
loop_
_entity_poly.entity_id
_entity_poly.type
_entity_poly.pdbx_seq_one_letter_code
_entity_poly.pdbx_strand_id
1 'polypeptide(L)'
;MIGVSLHQVEVSSDCNLACRYCLWPTLARPKHHMTSETWRECLRWLSHFVGQGTQGDLVLSGTGEPTLNPRLPEMAMQARRILGPHHRLMTTTNGLAVTPALVEALKPSQIRVYVSLHRPEKAEAAVYLLQQAGLFADAVMDPVMGPNSWAGQVDWPDRINVGGLARPVCPWLSRGWLFVASDGRQFACCYANGHTPVLGSVTEPVHNVTPEPWAVCEACWQRPPAFHEQSPALVR
;
A
#
# COMPACT_ATOMS: atom_id res chain seq x y z
N MET A 1 12.21 -20.04 -2.39
CA MET A 1 10.83 -19.55 -2.50
C MET A 1 10.31 -19.26 -1.11
N ILE A 2 9.61 -18.14 -0.92
CA ILE A 2 8.96 -17.76 0.34
C ILE A 2 7.45 -17.74 0.13
N GLY A 3 6.71 -18.13 1.16
CA GLY A 3 5.25 -18.01 1.17
C GLY A 3 4.84 -16.54 1.07
N VAL A 4 3.71 -16.28 0.46
CA VAL A 4 3.22 -14.91 0.25
C VAL A 4 2.12 -14.56 1.24
N SER A 5 1.89 -13.26 1.42
CA SER A 5 0.76 -12.70 2.17
C SER A 5 0.23 -11.44 1.50
N LEU A 6 -1.04 -11.17 1.69
CA LEU A 6 -1.68 -9.97 1.17
C LEU A 6 -1.38 -8.78 2.08
N HIS A 7 -0.37 -7.98 1.72
CA HIS A 7 0.05 -6.87 2.56
C HIS A 7 -0.66 -5.57 2.22
N GLN A 8 -0.84 -5.28 0.93
CA GLN A 8 -1.44 -4.02 0.49
C GLN A 8 -2.42 -4.24 -0.65
N VAL A 9 -3.60 -3.65 -0.53
CA VAL A 9 -4.65 -3.68 -1.54
C VAL A 9 -5.04 -2.25 -1.89
N GLU A 10 -4.89 -1.90 -3.15
CA GLU A 10 -5.30 -0.62 -3.67
C GLU A 10 -6.79 -0.62 -3.97
N VAL A 11 -7.58 -0.12 -3.04
CA VAL A 11 -9.04 -0.04 -3.17
C VAL A 11 -9.50 1.00 -4.18
N SER A 12 -8.63 1.95 -4.51
CA SER A 12 -8.84 2.96 -5.55
C SER A 12 -7.51 3.36 -6.16
N SER A 13 -7.42 3.36 -7.49
CA SER A 13 -6.34 3.99 -8.25
C SER A 13 -6.72 5.37 -8.76
N ASP A 14 -7.94 5.85 -8.49
CA ASP A 14 -8.32 7.23 -8.73
C ASP A 14 -7.85 8.15 -7.60
N CYS A 15 -7.56 9.42 -7.91
CA CYS A 15 -7.09 10.39 -6.93
C CYS A 15 -7.58 11.80 -7.29
N ASN A 16 -7.95 12.58 -6.30
CA ASN A 16 -8.35 13.99 -6.43
C ASN A 16 -7.16 14.98 -6.37
N LEU A 17 -5.93 14.46 -6.39
CA LEU A 17 -4.70 15.24 -6.47
C LEU A 17 -3.80 14.71 -7.62
N ALA A 18 -2.96 15.60 -8.14
CA ALA A 18 -1.93 15.30 -9.13
C ALA A 18 -0.58 15.79 -8.62
N CYS A 19 -0.13 15.23 -7.49
CA CYS A 19 1.13 15.64 -6.85
C CYS A 19 2.33 15.33 -7.75
N ARG A 20 3.21 16.29 -7.97
CA ARG A 20 4.38 16.15 -8.86
C ARG A 20 5.37 15.06 -8.42
N TYR A 21 5.41 14.75 -7.13
CA TYR A 21 6.25 13.69 -6.55
C TYR A 21 5.54 12.34 -6.46
N CYS A 22 4.30 12.22 -6.95
CA CYS A 22 3.52 11.00 -6.90
C CYS A 22 3.60 10.24 -8.24
N LEU A 23 3.52 8.93 -8.15
CA LEU A 23 3.45 8.06 -9.32
C LEU A 23 2.13 8.19 -10.08
N TRP A 24 1.08 8.70 -9.43
CA TRP A 24 -0.28 8.73 -9.95
C TRP A 24 -0.44 9.41 -11.32
N PRO A 25 0.20 10.58 -11.60
CA PRO A 25 0.06 11.23 -12.91
C PRO A 25 0.55 10.38 -14.07
N THR A 26 1.57 9.54 -13.82
CA THR A 26 2.22 8.68 -14.83
C THR A 26 1.74 7.23 -14.78
N LEU A 27 0.68 6.96 -14.01
CA LEU A 27 0.16 5.60 -13.83
C LEU A 27 -0.27 4.99 -15.17
N ALA A 28 0.40 3.92 -15.58
CA ALA A 28 0.19 3.26 -16.86
C ALA A 28 -1.05 2.35 -16.91
N ARG A 29 -1.70 2.11 -15.77
CA ARG A 29 -2.89 1.27 -15.66
C ARG A 29 -4.15 2.13 -15.47
N PRO A 30 -5.35 1.59 -15.74
CA PRO A 30 -6.61 2.31 -15.58
C PRO A 30 -6.78 2.89 -14.17
N LYS A 31 -7.34 4.09 -14.10
CA LYS A 31 -7.68 4.77 -12.85
C LYS A 31 -9.15 4.51 -12.55
N HIS A 32 -9.42 3.75 -11.50
CA HIS A 32 -10.78 3.37 -11.11
C HIS A 32 -10.82 2.85 -9.65
N HIS A 33 -11.99 2.72 -9.11
CA HIS A 33 -12.22 2.01 -7.86
C HIS A 33 -12.24 0.50 -8.08
N MET A 34 -11.75 -0.26 -7.11
CA MET A 34 -11.80 -1.72 -7.14
C MET A 34 -13.26 -2.21 -7.20
N THR A 35 -13.53 -3.15 -8.10
CA THR A 35 -14.88 -3.73 -8.25
C THR A 35 -15.25 -4.64 -7.07
N SER A 36 -16.54 -4.95 -6.95
CA SER A 36 -17.03 -5.90 -5.94
C SER A 36 -16.49 -7.31 -6.16
N GLU A 37 -16.36 -7.72 -7.42
CA GLU A 37 -15.80 -9.03 -7.80
C GLU A 37 -14.34 -9.12 -7.38
N THR A 38 -13.53 -8.16 -7.78
CA THR A 38 -12.10 -8.11 -7.43
C THR A 38 -11.90 -8.11 -5.92
N TRP A 39 -12.71 -7.31 -5.20
CA TRP A 39 -12.64 -7.27 -3.74
C TRP A 39 -13.02 -8.61 -3.08
N ARG A 40 -14.04 -9.29 -3.59
CA ARG A 40 -14.44 -10.60 -3.09
C ARG A 40 -13.32 -11.62 -3.21
N GLU A 41 -12.59 -11.61 -4.32
CA GLU A 41 -11.41 -12.47 -4.50
C GLU A 41 -10.28 -12.09 -3.54
N CYS A 42 -10.03 -10.78 -3.31
CA CYS A 42 -9.09 -10.34 -2.27
C CYS A 42 -9.47 -10.89 -0.88
N LEU A 43 -10.75 -10.88 -0.52
CA LEU A 43 -11.22 -11.42 0.76
C LEU A 43 -11.03 -12.95 0.87
N ARG A 44 -11.21 -13.70 -0.23
CA ARG A 44 -10.94 -15.14 -0.26
C ARG A 44 -9.47 -15.42 0.04
N TRP A 45 -8.56 -14.66 -0.57
CA TRP A 45 -7.13 -14.80 -0.33
C TRP A 45 -6.72 -14.33 1.05
N LEU A 46 -7.29 -13.24 1.52
CA LEU A 46 -7.08 -12.79 2.90
C LEU A 46 -7.48 -13.88 3.90
N SER A 47 -8.64 -14.49 3.71
CA SER A 47 -9.11 -15.60 4.54
C SER A 47 -8.18 -16.80 4.47
N HIS A 48 -7.68 -17.14 3.28
CA HIS A 48 -6.72 -18.23 3.08
C HIS A 48 -5.42 -17.97 3.86
N PHE A 49 -4.82 -16.80 3.71
CA PHE A 49 -3.56 -16.48 4.39
C PHE A 49 -3.71 -16.35 5.91
N VAL A 50 -4.84 -15.84 6.40
CA VAL A 50 -5.16 -15.86 7.84
C VAL A 50 -5.27 -17.28 8.34
N GLY A 51 -5.98 -18.16 7.62
CA GLY A 51 -6.13 -19.58 7.97
C GLY A 51 -4.80 -20.35 7.96
N GLN A 52 -3.84 -19.93 7.11
CA GLN A 52 -2.48 -20.49 7.08
C GLN A 52 -1.54 -19.90 8.14
N GLY A 53 -1.97 -18.85 8.86
CA GLY A 53 -1.11 -18.14 9.82
C GLY A 53 0.01 -17.31 9.17
N THR A 54 -0.06 -17.06 7.87
CA THR A 54 0.94 -16.29 7.13
C THR A 54 0.57 -14.83 6.94
N GLN A 55 -0.70 -14.46 7.19
CA GLN A 55 -1.17 -13.10 7.05
C GLN A 55 -0.59 -12.20 8.16
N GLY A 56 -0.06 -11.05 7.75
CA GLY A 56 0.31 -9.95 8.62
C GLY A 56 -0.72 -8.81 8.58
N ASP A 57 -0.25 -7.60 8.81
CA ASP A 57 -1.05 -6.39 8.71
C ASP A 57 -1.51 -6.15 7.27
N LEU A 58 -2.69 -5.52 7.10
CA LEU A 58 -3.26 -5.18 5.80
C LEU A 58 -3.39 -3.66 5.65
N VAL A 59 -2.94 -3.16 4.50
CA VAL A 59 -3.05 -1.74 4.11
C VAL A 59 -4.05 -1.60 2.95
N LEU A 60 -5.10 -0.81 3.14
CA LEU A 60 -6.10 -0.50 2.11
C LEU A 60 -5.78 0.84 1.43
N SER A 61 -4.66 0.90 0.76
CA SER A 61 -4.23 2.06 -0.01
C SER A 61 -3.26 1.64 -1.11
N GLY A 62 -3.02 2.52 -2.07
CA GLY A 62 -2.10 2.30 -3.17
C GLY A 62 -1.62 3.63 -3.73
N THR A 63 -1.59 3.74 -5.04
CA THR A 63 -1.18 4.97 -5.74
C THR A 63 -2.28 6.03 -5.74
N GLY A 64 -3.56 5.62 -5.70
CA GLY A 64 -4.71 6.52 -5.66
C GLY A 64 -5.12 6.93 -4.25
N GLU A 65 -6.28 7.60 -4.15
CA GLU A 65 -6.87 8.06 -2.90
C GLU A 65 -7.98 7.10 -2.45
N PRO A 66 -7.79 6.35 -1.36
CA PRO A 66 -8.74 5.33 -0.92
C PRO A 66 -10.11 5.91 -0.48
N THR A 67 -10.13 7.13 0.07
CA THR A 67 -11.37 7.76 0.56
C THR A 67 -12.31 8.22 -0.56
N LEU A 68 -11.85 8.20 -1.81
CA LEU A 68 -12.71 8.39 -2.98
C LEU A 68 -13.55 7.16 -3.32
N ASN A 69 -13.13 5.98 -2.87
CA ASN A 69 -13.97 4.78 -3.03
C ASN A 69 -15.11 4.80 -2.00
N PRO A 70 -16.38 4.98 -2.42
CA PRO A 70 -17.51 5.05 -1.49
C PRO A 70 -17.71 3.75 -0.71
N ARG A 71 -17.13 2.65 -1.15
CA ARG A 71 -17.20 1.35 -0.49
C ARG A 71 -16.07 1.10 0.50
N LEU A 72 -15.14 2.04 0.69
CA LEU A 72 -14.03 1.86 1.63
C LEU A 72 -14.49 1.41 3.03
N PRO A 73 -15.56 1.98 3.64
CA PRO A 73 -16.02 1.53 4.95
C PRO A 73 -16.51 0.08 4.97
N GLU A 74 -17.26 -0.32 3.94
CA GLU A 74 -17.73 -1.70 3.78
C GLU A 74 -16.53 -2.65 3.63
N MET A 75 -15.59 -2.31 2.76
CA MET A 75 -14.38 -3.10 2.49
C MET A 75 -13.53 -3.24 3.76
N ALA A 76 -13.32 -2.15 4.50
CA ALA A 76 -12.59 -2.16 5.76
C ALA A 76 -13.26 -3.05 6.81
N MET A 77 -14.59 -2.99 6.94
CA MET A 77 -15.32 -3.84 7.86
C MET A 77 -15.24 -5.33 7.49
N GLN A 78 -15.35 -5.65 6.19
CA GLN A 78 -15.22 -7.03 5.71
C GLN A 78 -13.81 -7.57 5.96
N ALA A 79 -12.77 -6.79 5.67
CA ALA A 79 -11.39 -7.15 5.97
C ALA A 79 -11.16 -7.36 7.48
N ARG A 80 -11.69 -6.47 8.32
CA ARG A 80 -11.57 -6.55 9.79
C ARG A 80 -12.18 -7.86 10.34
N ARG A 81 -13.32 -8.29 9.78
CA ARG A 81 -13.96 -9.56 10.22
C ARG A 81 -13.06 -10.78 9.97
N ILE A 82 -12.29 -10.77 8.89
CA ILE A 82 -11.37 -11.86 8.53
C ILE A 82 -10.07 -11.76 9.33
N LEU A 83 -9.49 -10.57 9.41
CA LEU A 83 -8.23 -10.33 10.13
C LEU A 83 -8.35 -10.56 11.65
N GLY A 84 -9.53 -10.35 12.20
CA GLY A 84 -9.71 -10.32 13.65
C GLY A 84 -8.99 -9.13 14.31
N PRO A 85 -8.92 -9.08 15.64
CA PRO A 85 -8.38 -7.92 16.38
C PRO A 85 -6.85 -7.87 16.40
N HIS A 86 -6.16 -8.97 16.11
CA HIS A 86 -4.72 -9.09 16.30
C HIS A 86 -3.88 -8.47 15.17
N HIS A 87 -4.45 -8.33 13.98
CA HIS A 87 -3.78 -7.72 12.84
C HIS A 87 -4.19 -6.26 12.69
N ARG A 88 -3.23 -5.42 12.31
CA ARG A 88 -3.54 -4.02 12.00
C ARG A 88 -4.19 -3.95 10.61
N LEU A 89 -5.28 -3.22 10.54
CA LEU A 89 -5.90 -2.77 9.30
C LEU A 89 -5.62 -1.28 9.18
N MET A 90 -5.05 -0.86 8.07
CA MET A 90 -4.53 0.50 7.89
C MET A 90 -4.96 1.07 6.55
N THR A 91 -5.02 2.39 6.47
CA THR A 91 -5.13 3.14 5.21
C THR A 91 -4.35 4.43 5.30
N THR A 92 -3.92 4.96 4.15
CA THR A 92 -3.31 6.29 4.04
C THR A 92 -4.17 7.14 3.13
N THR A 93 -4.47 8.36 3.53
CA THR A 93 -5.31 9.31 2.78
C THR A 93 -4.64 10.68 2.70
N ASN A 94 -4.98 11.45 1.66
CA ASN A 94 -4.61 12.87 1.59
C ASN A 94 -5.49 13.79 2.46
N GLY A 95 -6.52 13.26 3.11
CA GLY A 95 -7.39 13.96 4.04
C GLY A 95 -8.50 14.80 3.41
N LEU A 96 -8.49 15.05 2.10
CA LEU A 96 -9.42 15.99 1.45
C LEU A 96 -10.86 15.50 1.41
N ALA A 97 -11.08 14.19 1.34
CA ALA A 97 -12.42 13.60 1.31
C ALA A 97 -12.85 13.00 2.67
N VAL A 98 -12.11 13.28 3.74
CA VAL A 98 -12.48 12.86 5.09
C VAL A 98 -13.61 13.76 5.59
N THR A 99 -14.78 13.16 5.76
CA THR A 99 -16.01 13.83 6.25
C THR A 99 -16.52 13.16 7.52
N PRO A 100 -17.33 13.82 8.35
CA PRO A 100 -17.94 13.18 9.52
C PRO A 100 -18.69 11.89 9.17
N ALA A 101 -19.42 11.87 8.05
CA ALA A 101 -20.15 10.67 7.60
C ALA A 101 -19.21 9.50 7.26
N LEU A 102 -18.09 9.77 6.57
CA LEU A 102 -17.08 8.74 6.27
C LEU A 102 -16.46 8.23 7.57
N VAL A 103 -16.13 9.13 8.50
CA VAL A 103 -15.52 8.77 9.79
C VAL A 103 -16.45 7.85 10.59
N GLU A 104 -17.74 8.20 10.70
CA GLU A 104 -18.72 7.34 11.38
C GLU A 104 -18.83 5.95 10.71
N ALA A 105 -18.83 5.90 9.38
CA ALA A 105 -18.89 4.64 8.65
C ALA A 105 -17.63 3.77 8.80
N LEU A 106 -16.46 4.36 9.06
CA LEU A 106 -15.21 3.64 9.28
C LEU A 106 -15.06 3.06 10.71
N LYS A 107 -15.74 3.63 11.70
CA LYS A 107 -15.62 3.23 13.13
C LYS A 107 -15.72 1.71 13.37
N PRO A 108 -16.70 0.99 12.81
CA PRO A 108 -16.86 -0.44 13.10
C PRO A 108 -15.64 -1.29 12.66
N SER A 109 -14.86 -0.80 11.68
CA SER A 109 -13.70 -1.52 11.18
C SER A 109 -12.46 -1.37 12.08
N GLN A 110 -12.43 -0.40 12.97
CA GLN A 110 -11.24 -0.07 13.78
C GLN A 110 -9.98 0.12 12.91
N ILE A 111 -10.18 0.67 11.70
CA ILE A 111 -9.08 0.95 10.78
C ILE A 111 -8.20 2.08 11.31
N ARG A 112 -6.89 1.92 11.19
CA ARG A 112 -5.94 2.99 11.51
C ARG A 112 -5.76 3.86 10.27
N VAL A 113 -5.92 5.16 10.44
CA VAL A 113 -5.86 6.12 9.33
C VAL A 113 -4.61 6.98 9.46
N TYR A 114 -3.77 6.94 8.45
CA TYR A 114 -2.63 7.82 8.33
C TYR A 114 -2.95 8.92 7.33
N VAL A 115 -2.83 10.17 7.74
CA VAL A 115 -3.17 11.32 6.90
C VAL A 115 -1.88 12.00 6.42
N SER A 116 -1.70 12.05 5.10
CA SER A 116 -0.51 12.66 4.49
C SER A 116 -0.40 14.16 4.76
N LEU A 117 0.73 14.62 5.26
CA LEU A 117 1.02 16.04 5.51
C LEU A 117 1.33 16.86 4.24
N HIS A 118 0.98 16.36 3.05
CA HIS A 118 1.13 17.14 1.82
C HIS A 118 0.30 18.43 1.79
N ARG A 119 -0.70 18.50 2.64
CA ARG A 119 -1.54 19.68 2.93
C ARG A 119 -1.78 19.73 4.43
N PRO A 120 -0.86 20.33 5.22
CA PRO A 120 -0.88 20.25 6.67
C PRO A 120 -2.22 20.65 7.30
N GLU A 121 -2.80 21.79 6.89
CA GLU A 121 -4.08 22.28 7.41
C GLU A 121 -5.24 21.28 7.21
N LYS A 122 -5.28 20.58 6.06
CA LYS A 122 -6.31 19.57 5.79
C LYS A 122 -6.03 18.27 6.54
N ALA A 123 -4.75 17.92 6.67
CA ALA A 123 -4.34 16.75 7.43
C ALA A 123 -4.72 16.89 8.91
N GLU A 124 -4.42 18.03 9.53
CA GLU A 124 -4.77 18.31 10.93
C GLU A 124 -6.28 18.21 11.18
N ALA A 125 -7.08 18.83 10.31
CA ALA A 125 -8.55 18.76 10.41
C ALA A 125 -9.07 17.33 10.28
N ALA A 126 -8.53 16.54 9.33
CA ALA A 126 -8.92 15.15 9.14
C ALA A 126 -8.51 14.27 10.33
N VAL A 127 -7.29 14.44 10.85
CA VAL A 127 -6.82 13.72 12.05
C VAL A 127 -7.70 14.04 13.23
N TYR A 128 -8.01 15.31 13.44
CA TYR A 128 -8.91 15.74 14.55
C TYR A 128 -10.26 15.04 14.47
N LEU A 129 -10.93 15.05 13.30
CA LEU A 129 -12.23 14.39 13.11
C LEU A 129 -12.16 12.89 13.41
N LEU A 130 -11.13 12.21 12.93
CA LEU A 130 -10.93 10.77 13.15
C LEU A 130 -10.70 10.44 14.62
N GLN A 131 -9.85 11.22 15.30
CA GLN A 131 -9.54 11.02 16.72
C GLN A 131 -10.76 11.32 17.62
N GLN A 132 -11.54 12.36 17.32
CA GLN A 132 -12.78 12.65 18.04
C GLN A 132 -13.81 11.52 17.93
N ALA A 133 -13.77 10.78 16.85
CA ALA A 133 -14.59 9.58 16.65
C ALA A 133 -14.04 8.32 17.32
N GLY A 134 -12.89 8.38 17.98
CA GLY A 134 -12.23 7.24 18.64
C GLY A 134 -11.47 6.32 17.70
N LEU A 135 -11.20 6.75 16.45
CA LEU A 135 -10.32 6.03 15.55
C LEU A 135 -8.85 6.42 15.79
N PHE A 136 -7.95 5.47 15.61
CA PHE A 136 -6.54 5.80 15.54
C PHE A 136 -6.28 6.60 14.26
N ALA A 137 -5.80 7.82 14.41
CA ALA A 137 -5.37 8.65 13.30
C ALA A 137 -4.09 9.40 13.66
N ASP A 138 -3.20 9.51 12.70
CA ASP A 138 -1.96 10.24 12.84
C ASP A 138 -1.63 10.97 11.53
N ALA A 139 -1.09 12.18 11.66
CA ALA A 139 -0.58 12.92 10.52
C ALA A 139 0.82 12.43 10.21
N VAL A 140 0.97 11.88 9.02
CA VAL A 140 2.28 11.37 8.57
C VAL A 140 2.83 12.29 7.49
N MET A 141 3.88 13.03 7.85
CA MET A 141 4.90 13.24 6.86
C MET A 141 5.76 12.00 6.94
N ASP A 142 5.62 11.13 5.97
CA ASP A 142 6.55 10.03 5.90
C ASP A 142 7.95 10.60 5.61
N PRO A 143 8.81 10.84 6.61
CA PRO A 143 10.17 11.35 6.39
C PRO A 143 11.02 10.28 5.69
N VAL A 144 10.54 9.05 5.69
CA VAL A 144 11.15 7.90 5.02
C VAL A 144 10.56 7.74 3.63
N MET A 145 9.30 8.16 3.44
CA MET A 145 8.56 8.17 2.18
C MET A 145 8.28 9.61 1.72
N GLY A 146 8.99 10.58 2.25
CA GLY A 146 8.99 11.93 1.69
C GLY A 146 9.14 11.85 0.18
N PRO A 147 9.10 12.96 -0.57
CA PRO A 147 9.09 12.90 -2.03
C PRO A 147 10.25 12.02 -2.52
N ASN A 148 9.98 10.74 -2.69
CA ASN A 148 10.94 9.78 -3.23
C ASN A 148 10.75 9.69 -4.75
N SER A 149 11.73 9.15 -5.43
CA SER A 149 11.67 9.01 -6.89
C SER A 149 10.81 7.81 -7.32
N TRP A 150 10.11 7.13 -6.39
CA TRP A 150 9.41 5.88 -6.67
C TRP A 150 10.28 4.88 -7.44
N ALA A 151 11.48 4.66 -6.94
CA ALA A 151 12.50 3.85 -7.60
C ALA A 151 12.88 4.37 -9.01
N GLY A 152 13.05 5.68 -9.14
CA GLY A 152 13.44 6.33 -10.40
C GLY A 152 12.31 6.58 -11.40
N GLN A 153 11.06 6.22 -11.07
CA GLN A 153 9.90 6.40 -11.95
C GLN A 153 9.36 7.84 -11.97
N VAL A 154 9.73 8.66 -10.99
CA VAL A 154 9.33 10.07 -10.88
C VAL A 154 10.58 10.94 -10.73
N ASP A 155 10.74 11.88 -11.66
CA ASP A 155 11.80 12.89 -11.55
C ASP A 155 11.30 14.06 -10.69
N TRP A 156 11.80 14.10 -9.46
CA TRP A 156 11.47 15.11 -8.48
C TRP A 156 12.76 15.74 -7.94
N PRO A 157 13.05 17.02 -8.24
CA PRO A 157 14.34 17.64 -7.89
C PRO A 157 14.58 17.75 -6.38
N ASP A 158 13.51 17.97 -5.60
CA ASP A 158 13.59 18.10 -4.13
C ASP A 158 13.42 16.75 -3.41
N ARG A 159 13.61 15.64 -4.12
CA ARG A 159 13.54 14.32 -3.52
C ARG A 159 14.54 14.18 -2.38
N ILE A 160 14.07 13.71 -1.24
CA ILE A 160 14.94 13.30 -0.15
C ILE A 160 15.69 12.07 -0.61
N ASN A 161 16.99 12.22 -0.82
CA ASN A 161 17.85 11.08 -1.10
C ASN A 161 18.10 10.33 0.22
N VAL A 162 17.24 9.38 0.53
CA VAL A 162 17.34 8.54 1.73
C VAL A 162 18.40 7.44 1.61
N GLY A 163 19.30 7.55 0.63
CA GLY A 163 20.39 6.60 0.36
C GLY A 163 21.37 6.34 1.50
N GLY A 164 21.16 6.94 2.68
CA GLY A 164 21.91 6.66 3.90
C GLY A 164 21.17 5.79 4.93
N LEU A 165 19.89 5.49 4.73
CA LEU A 165 19.14 4.62 5.62
C LEU A 165 19.16 3.21 5.06
N ALA A 166 20.30 2.55 5.16
CA ALA A 166 20.45 1.15 4.76
C ALA A 166 19.47 0.25 5.54
N ARG A 167 18.36 -0.14 4.91
CA ARG A 167 17.59 -1.29 5.39
C ARG A 167 18.28 -2.54 4.83
N PRO A 168 18.69 -3.45 5.67
CA PRO A 168 19.50 -4.61 5.24
C PRO A 168 18.76 -5.54 4.28
N VAL A 169 17.41 -5.50 4.25
CA VAL A 169 16.59 -6.33 3.36
C VAL A 169 15.27 -5.63 3.03
N CYS A 170 14.86 -5.65 1.77
CA CYS A 170 13.55 -5.14 1.36
C CYS A 170 12.44 -6.02 1.99
N PRO A 171 11.53 -5.45 2.79
CA PRO A 171 10.48 -6.24 3.45
C PRO A 171 9.49 -6.87 2.46
N TRP A 172 9.27 -6.28 1.29
CA TRP A 172 8.42 -6.84 0.25
C TRP A 172 9.00 -8.16 -0.26
N LEU A 173 10.27 -8.19 -0.58
CA LEU A 173 10.94 -9.40 -1.07
C LEU A 173 11.15 -10.42 0.05
N SER A 174 11.62 -9.99 1.22
CA SER A 174 12.00 -10.92 2.31
C SER A 174 10.83 -11.57 3.02
N ARG A 175 9.64 -10.94 2.99
CA ARG A 175 8.44 -11.42 3.68
C ARG A 175 7.37 -11.94 2.72
N GLY A 176 7.62 -11.96 1.42
CA GLY A 176 6.64 -12.37 0.43
C GLY A 176 5.37 -11.49 0.43
N TRP A 177 5.52 -10.20 0.71
CA TRP A 177 4.39 -9.28 0.68
C TRP A 177 3.90 -9.06 -0.75
N LEU A 178 2.59 -9.14 -0.95
CA LEU A 178 1.96 -8.84 -2.22
C LEU A 178 1.22 -7.51 -2.17
N PHE A 179 1.36 -6.76 -3.25
CA PHE A 179 0.51 -5.62 -3.58
C PHE A 179 -0.53 -6.06 -4.62
N VAL A 180 -1.80 -5.78 -4.34
CA VAL A 180 -2.90 -5.98 -5.29
C VAL A 180 -3.39 -4.62 -5.77
N ALA A 181 -3.30 -4.39 -7.06
CA ALA A 181 -3.82 -3.19 -7.70
C ALA A 181 -5.36 -3.20 -7.77
N SER A 182 -5.98 -2.05 -8.01
CA SER A 182 -7.43 -1.91 -8.09
C SER A 182 -8.09 -2.76 -9.17
N ASP A 183 -7.34 -3.14 -10.21
CA ASP A 183 -7.78 -4.05 -11.28
C ASP A 183 -7.54 -5.55 -10.97
N GLY A 184 -7.06 -5.87 -9.78
CA GLY A 184 -6.84 -7.24 -9.32
C GLY A 184 -5.52 -7.86 -9.70
N ARG A 185 -4.65 -7.17 -10.43
CA ARG A 185 -3.29 -7.66 -10.73
C ARG A 185 -2.43 -7.67 -9.47
N GLN A 186 -1.61 -8.71 -9.35
CA GLN A 186 -0.72 -8.90 -8.22
C GLN A 186 0.72 -8.54 -8.58
N PHE A 187 1.37 -7.84 -7.67
CA PHE A 187 2.75 -7.41 -7.78
C PHE A 187 3.47 -7.67 -6.45
N ALA A 188 4.77 -7.89 -6.50
CA ALA A 188 5.56 -8.07 -5.29
C ALA A 188 6.03 -6.76 -4.64
N CYS A 189 5.57 -5.60 -5.11
CA CYS A 189 5.95 -4.31 -4.57
C CYS A 189 4.90 -3.24 -4.83
N CYS A 190 4.68 -2.33 -3.89
CA CYS A 190 3.76 -1.20 -4.04
C CYS A 190 4.21 -0.13 -5.05
N TYR A 191 5.45 -0.16 -5.51
CA TYR A 191 5.96 0.70 -6.59
C TYR A 191 5.59 0.19 -7.99
N ALA A 192 4.72 -0.82 -8.06
CA ALA A 192 4.23 -1.34 -9.31
C ALA A 192 3.39 -0.30 -10.07
N ASN A 193 3.85 0.06 -11.26
CA ASN A 193 3.21 1.06 -12.12
C ASN A 193 3.11 0.61 -13.59
N GLY A 194 2.99 -0.69 -13.82
CA GLY A 194 3.05 -1.27 -15.16
C GLY A 194 4.47 -1.48 -15.68
N HIS A 195 5.50 -1.04 -14.94
CA HIS A 195 6.91 -1.29 -15.23
C HIS A 195 7.50 -2.46 -14.44
N THR A 196 6.77 -3.00 -13.48
CA THR A 196 7.12 -4.21 -12.76
C THR A 196 6.35 -5.40 -13.33
N PRO A 197 6.91 -6.61 -13.34
CA PRO A 197 6.18 -7.76 -13.83
C PRO A 197 4.92 -8.00 -13.00
N VAL A 198 3.84 -8.34 -13.69
CA VAL A 198 2.63 -8.88 -13.06
C VAL A 198 2.96 -10.29 -12.62
N LEU A 199 2.80 -10.59 -11.35
CA LEU A 199 3.06 -11.91 -10.80
C LEU A 199 1.87 -12.87 -10.97
N GLY A 200 0.66 -12.32 -10.96
CA GLY A 200 -0.59 -13.03 -11.06
C GLY A 200 -1.78 -12.09 -10.93
N SER A 201 -2.94 -12.65 -10.68
CA SER A 201 -4.17 -11.90 -10.42
C SER A 201 -4.90 -12.48 -9.21
N VAL A 202 -5.92 -11.78 -8.73
CA VAL A 202 -6.74 -12.29 -7.62
C VAL A 202 -7.57 -13.53 -8.00
N THR A 203 -7.75 -13.79 -9.30
CA THR A 203 -8.40 -15.02 -9.81
C THR A 203 -7.43 -16.17 -9.99
N GLU A 204 -6.15 -15.87 -10.20
CA GLU A 204 -5.05 -16.83 -10.36
C GLU A 204 -3.85 -16.37 -9.52
N PRO A 205 -3.95 -16.46 -8.20
CA PRO A 205 -2.99 -15.84 -7.31
C PRO A 205 -1.68 -16.59 -7.22
N VAL A 206 -0.65 -15.83 -6.92
CA VAL A 206 0.68 -16.34 -6.61
C VAL A 206 0.70 -16.90 -5.20
N HIS A 207 1.19 -18.11 -5.04
CA HIS A 207 1.35 -18.77 -3.73
C HIS A 207 2.76 -18.62 -3.15
N ASN A 208 3.75 -18.47 -4.00
CA ASN A 208 5.16 -18.29 -3.63
C ASN A 208 5.83 -17.31 -4.58
N VAL A 209 6.78 -16.56 -4.09
CA VAL A 209 7.63 -15.70 -4.92
C VAL A 209 9.09 -16.07 -4.72
N THR A 210 9.87 -15.96 -5.78
CA THR A 210 11.32 -15.94 -5.66
C THR A 210 11.72 -14.51 -5.28
N PRO A 211 12.48 -14.32 -4.20
CA PRO A 211 12.85 -12.98 -3.74
C PRO A 211 13.99 -12.39 -4.59
N GLU A 212 13.80 -12.36 -5.89
CA GLU A 212 14.74 -11.76 -6.84
C GLU A 212 14.41 -10.30 -7.10
N PRO A 213 15.39 -9.41 -7.07
CA PRO A 213 15.17 -8.01 -7.39
C PRO A 213 14.83 -7.83 -8.87
N TRP A 214 13.86 -6.95 -9.15
CA TRP A 214 13.51 -6.53 -10.50
C TRP A 214 14.30 -5.29 -10.90
N ALA A 215 14.26 -4.92 -12.18
CA ALA A 215 14.91 -3.72 -12.68
C ALA A 215 14.53 -2.44 -11.88
N VAL A 216 13.28 -2.32 -11.46
CA VAL A 216 12.82 -1.21 -10.59
C VAL A 216 13.52 -1.18 -9.22
N CYS A 217 14.03 -2.29 -8.76
CA CYS A 217 14.76 -2.36 -7.49
C CYS A 217 16.15 -1.72 -7.57
N GLU A 218 16.73 -1.59 -8.75
CA GLU A 218 18.05 -0.98 -8.92
C GLU A 218 18.08 0.49 -8.50
N ALA A 219 17.02 1.22 -8.78
CA ALA A 219 16.86 2.62 -8.37
C ALA A 219 16.06 2.77 -7.06
N CYS A 220 15.70 1.67 -6.39
CA CYS A 220 14.89 1.71 -5.19
C CYS A 220 15.72 2.07 -3.95
N TRP A 221 15.28 3.09 -3.23
CA TRP A 221 15.90 3.54 -1.99
C TRP A 221 15.89 2.50 -0.85
N GLN A 222 14.97 1.52 -0.91
CA GLN A 222 14.90 0.44 0.07
C GLN A 222 16.00 -0.62 -0.13
N ARG A 223 16.73 -0.53 -1.24
CA ARG A 223 17.84 -1.42 -1.52
C ARG A 223 19.12 -0.87 -0.87
N PRO A 224 19.76 -1.60 0.06
CA PRO A 224 21.02 -1.16 0.63
C PRO A 224 22.12 -1.16 -0.45
N PRO A 225 23.09 -0.22 -0.40
CA PRO A 225 24.23 -0.19 -1.33
C PRO A 225 24.99 -1.54 -1.41
N ALA A 226 25.13 -2.23 -0.29
CA ALA A 226 25.79 -3.53 -0.21
C ALA A 226 25.06 -4.67 -0.94
N PHE A 227 23.81 -4.47 -1.35
CA PHE A 227 23.06 -5.49 -2.09
C PHE A 227 23.64 -5.72 -3.50
N HIS A 228 24.30 -4.72 -4.07
CA HIS A 228 25.00 -4.86 -5.35
C HIS A 228 26.23 -5.78 -5.26
N GLU A 229 26.87 -5.83 -4.09
CA GLU A 229 28.10 -6.62 -3.89
C GLU A 229 27.85 -8.02 -3.32
N GLN A 230 26.70 -8.25 -2.66
CA GLN A 230 26.41 -9.50 -1.94
C GLN A 230 25.27 -10.33 -2.55
N SER A 231 24.80 -9.96 -3.74
CA SER A 231 23.63 -10.57 -4.38
C SER A 231 23.72 -12.10 -4.61
N PRO A 232 24.87 -12.72 -4.82
CA PRO A 232 24.95 -14.17 -5.00
C PRO A 232 24.75 -15.01 -3.73
N ALA A 233 24.94 -14.42 -2.53
CA ALA A 233 24.97 -15.18 -1.29
C ALA A 233 23.64 -15.19 -0.51
N LEU A 234 22.74 -14.22 -0.76
CA LEU A 234 21.46 -14.10 -0.07
C LEU A 234 20.26 -14.65 -0.87
N VAL A 235 20.51 -15.12 -2.09
CA VAL A 235 19.49 -15.64 -3.03
C VAL A 235 19.60 -17.17 -3.19
N ARG A 236 20.29 -17.86 -2.26
CA ARG A 236 20.33 -19.33 -2.23
C ARG A 236 19.52 -19.91 -1.10
#